data_5fc43a2efbb0c22e7c73070534b870f3
#
_entry.id   5fc43a2efbb0c22e7c73070534b870f3
#
_cell.length_a   1.000
_cell.length_b   1.000
_cell.length_c   1.000
_cell.angle_alpha   90.00
_cell.angle_beta   90.00
_cell.angle_gamma   90.00
#
_symmetry.space_group_name_H-M   'P 1'
#
loop_
_entity.id
_entity.type
_entity.pdbx_description
1 polymer ?
#
loop_
_entity_poly.entity_id
_entity_poly.type
_entity_poly.pdbx_seq_one_letter_code
_entity_poly.pdbx_strand_id
1 'polypeptide(L)'
;VPTCPFLIQKKNMACDLSLGRKVPCKDVVGGIKAVYFINEGATATYDSTNTDVIDDLGSITAFKYEVKGNSSFEQAITSSRENGTTFFDQTLNLTLTKLSKEDNKEIKLLSYGRPHVVVHDYNGNAFLMGTEHGCEVTGGTIVTGGAMGDLSGYTLTLNAQEQIPANFLEGATEADPFAGLTTTPTVTVGTNS
;
A
#
# COMPACT_ATOMS: atom_id res chain seq x y z
N VAL A 1 38.05 -16.05 -1.07
CA VAL A 1 36.72 -16.36 -1.62
C VAL A 1 35.72 -15.63 -0.73
N PRO A 2 35.05 -14.56 -1.17
CA PRO A 2 34.05 -13.89 -0.35
C PRO A 2 32.77 -14.72 -0.36
N THR A 3 32.42 -15.28 0.79
CA THR A 3 31.12 -15.88 1.07
C THR A 3 30.05 -14.81 1.07
N CYS A 4 29.16 -14.90 0.12
CA CYS A 4 27.96 -14.10 0.09
C CYS A 4 26.98 -14.59 1.18
N PRO A 5 26.65 -13.82 2.22
CA PRO A 5 25.63 -14.20 3.17
C PRO A 5 24.28 -13.64 2.72
N PHE A 6 23.75 -14.16 1.62
CA PHE A 6 22.33 -13.99 1.35
C PHE A 6 21.58 -15.14 2.04
N LEU A 7 21.49 -15.06 3.35
CA LEU A 7 20.56 -15.85 4.13
C LEU A 7 19.16 -15.25 3.92
N ILE A 8 18.48 -15.70 2.87
CA ILE A 8 17.03 -15.71 2.87
C ILE A 8 16.66 -16.60 4.05
N GLN A 9 16.35 -16.00 5.19
CA GLN A 9 15.62 -16.72 6.22
C GLN A 9 14.29 -17.11 5.61
N LYS A 10 14.19 -18.36 5.13
CA LYS A 10 12.90 -19.01 4.99
C LYS A 10 12.29 -19.01 6.38
N LYS A 11 11.47 -17.98 6.63
CA LYS A 11 10.63 -17.91 7.81
C LYS A 11 9.78 -19.18 7.77
N ASN A 12 10.04 -20.12 8.65
CA ASN A 12 9.14 -21.22 8.89
C ASN A 12 7.84 -20.59 9.39
N MET A 13 6.89 -20.39 8.47
CA MET A 13 5.55 -19.98 8.87
C MET A 13 4.99 -21.11 9.71
N ALA A 14 4.86 -20.86 11.01
CA ALA A 14 4.10 -21.75 11.87
C ALA A 14 2.66 -21.76 11.33
N CYS A 15 2.15 -22.95 11.00
CA CYS A 15 0.76 -23.09 10.52
C CYS A 15 -0.24 -23.06 11.68
N ASP A 16 0.22 -22.84 12.92
CA ASP A 16 -0.60 -22.85 14.12
C ASP A 16 -1.03 -21.45 14.53
N LEU A 17 -2.32 -21.30 14.84
CA LEU A 17 -2.86 -20.05 15.38
C LEU A 17 -2.33 -19.81 16.80
N SER A 18 -1.88 -18.59 17.09
CA SER A 18 -1.31 -18.19 18.37
C SER A 18 -2.26 -17.35 19.24
N LEU A 19 -3.25 -16.69 18.64
CA LEU A 19 -4.16 -15.77 19.31
C LEU A 19 -5.61 -15.92 18.85
N GLY A 20 -6.54 -15.71 19.79
CA GLY A 20 -7.95 -15.56 19.51
C GLY A 20 -8.35 -14.10 19.26
N ARG A 21 -9.55 -13.88 18.74
CA ARG A 21 -10.11 -12.53 18.50
C ARG A 21 -11.38 -12.34 19.32
N LYS A 22 -11.47 -11.19 20.00
CA LYS A 22 -12.72 -10.70 20.62
C LYS A 22 -13.46 -9.80 19.63
N VAL A 23 -14.78 -9.67 19.79
CA VAL A 23 -15.58 -8.69 19.06
C VAL A 23 -15.25 -7.29 19.60
N PRO A 24 -14.68 -6.38 18.77
CA PRO A 24 -14.37 -5.01 19.21
C PRO A 24 -15.64 -4.16 19.34
N CYS A 25 -15.52 -3.00 19.97
CA CYS A 25 -16.56 -1.97 19.98
C CYS A 25 -16.79 -1.42 18.54
N LYS A 26 -17.92 -0.76 18.33
CA LYS A 26 -18.28 -0.15 17.03
C LYS A 26 -17.72 1.29 16.95
N ASP A 27 -16.39 1.41 16.99
CA ASP A 27 -15.65 2.68 16.99
C ASP A 27 -14.74 2.85 15.75
N VAL A 28 -14.92 2.00 14.75
CA VAL A 28 -14.12 1.98 13.52
C VAL A 28 -14.90 2.59 12.37
N VAL A 29 -14.20 3.37 11.52
CA VAL A 29 -14.75 3.92 10.27
C VAL A 29 -14.02 3.32 9.06
N GLY A 30 -14.75 3.12 7.97
CA GLY A 30 -14.16 2.65 6.71
C GLY A 30 -13.63 3.80 5.86
N GLY A 31 -12.70 3.49 4.98
CA GLY A 31 -12.20 4.41 3.95
C GLY A 31 -10.70 4.69 4.05
N ILE A 32 -10.17 5.18 2.94
CA ILE A 32 -8.77 5.56 2.78
C ILE A 32 -8.66 7.07 2.93
N LYS A 33 -7.72 7.53 3.74
CA LYS A 33 -7.41 8.95 3.98
C LYS A 33 -6.37 9.47 2.99
N ALA A 34 -5.32 8.70 2.77
CA ALA A 34 -4.23 9.03 1.86
C ALA A 34 -3.52 7.78 1.35
N VAL A 35 -2.88 7.92 0.22
CA VAL A 35 -2.03 6.90 -0.38
C VAL A 35 -0.66 7.51 -0.65
N TYR A 36 0.39 6.76 -0.38
CA TYR A 36 1.76 7.19 -0.59
C TYR A 36 2.45 6.24 -1.56
N PHE A 37 2.86 6.77 -2.70
CA PHE A 37 3.63 6.02 -3.68
C PHE A 37 5.11 6.12 -3.38
N ILE A 38 5.79 4.99 -3.42
CA ILE A 38 7.22 4.86 -3.20
C ILE A 38 7.81 4.21 -4.45
N ASN A 39 8.87 4.77 -4.99
CA ASN A 39 9.53 4.20 -6.16
C ASN A 39 10.08 2.79 -5.86
N GLU A 40 10.18 1.98 -6.90
CA GLU A 40 10.74 0.64 -6.83
C GLU A 40 12.13 0.64 -6.14
N GLY A 41 12.38 -0.38 -5.33
CA GLY A 41 13.65 -0.56 -4.62
C GLY A 41 13.61 -0.26 -3.12
N ALA A 42 12.45 0.12 -2.57
CA ALA A 42 12.28 0.18 -1.13
C ALA A 42 12.39 -1.22 -0.51
N THR A 43 13.19 -1.35 0.54
CA THR A 43 13.36 -2.62 1.26
C THR A 43 12.71 -2.52 2.62
N ALA A 44 11.71 -3.36 2.86
CA ALA A 44 11.05 -3.41 4.15
C ALA A 44 11.90 -4.20 5.16
N THR A 45 12.12 -3.63 6.33
CA THR A 45 12.72 -4.28 7.48
C THR A 45 11.64 -4.51 8.52
N TYR A 46 11.57 -5.72 9.04
CA TYR A 46 10.53 -6.12 9.99
C TYR A 46 11.01 -6.00 11.43
N ASP A 47 10.09 -5.71 12.34
CA ASP A 47 10.38 -5.73 13.77
C ASP A 47 10.89 -7.10 14.21
N SER A 48 11.89 -7.10 15.09
CA SER A 48 12.50 -8.30 15.64
C SER A 48 11.55 -9.12 16.54
N THR A 49 10.58 -8.47 17.15
CA THR A 49 9.60 -9.08 18.07
C THR A 49 8.32 -9.48 17.33
N ASN A 50 7.85 -8.63 16.42
CA ASN A 50 6.67 -8.87 15.63
C ASN A 50 7.01 -8.82 14.13
N THR A 51 7.41 -9.96 13.61
CA THR A 51 7.90 -10.11 12.23
C THR A 51 6.84 -9.89 11.14
N ASP A 52 5.60 -9.54 11.50
CA ASP A 52 4.52 -9.18 10.56
C ASP A 52 4.24 -7.66 10.54
N VAL A 53 5.07 -6.88 11.24
CA VAL A 53 5.03 -5.43 11.26
C VAL A 53 6.32 -4.86 10.68
N ILE A 54 6.21 -3.83 9.86
CA ILE A 54 7.35 -3.17 9.22
C ILE A 54 7.86 -2.07 10.15
N ASP A 55 9.13 -2.18 10.55
CA ASP A 55 9.82 -1.23 11.42
C ASP A 55 10.58 -0.16 10.64
N ASP A 56 11.06 -0.47 9.45
CA ASP A 56 11.79 0.48 8.62
C ASP A 56 11.61 0.22 7.12
N LEU A 57 11.57 1.30 6.35
CA LEU A 57 11.56 1.29 4.88
C LEU A 57 12.84 1.86 4.28
N GLY A 58 13.80 2.24 5.13
CA GLY A 58 15.03 2.91 4.74
C GLY A 58 14.82 4.38 4.34
N SER A 59 15.88 4.99 3.82
CA SER A 59 15.85 6.39 3.38
C SER A 59 15.17 6.50 2.01
N ILE A 60 13.86 6.65 2.02
CA ILE A 60 13.02 6.73 0.82
C ILE A 60 12.26 8.04 0.72
N THR A 61 11.79 8.35 -0.49
CA THR A 61 10.85 9.44 -0.73
C THR A 61 9.47 8.86 -1.00
N ALA A 62 8.47 9.30 -0.23
CA ALA A 62 7.07 8.93 -0.37
C ALA A 62 6.27 10.09 -0.98
N PHE A 63 5.57 9.82 -2.07
CA PHE A 63 4.73 10.79 -2.77
C PHE A 63 3.29 10.67 -2.28
N LYS A 64 2.81 11.67 -1.55
CA LYS A 64 1.48 11.67 -0.94
C LYS A 64 0.40 12.08 -1.92
N TYR A 65 -0.63 11.24 -2.02
CA TYR A 65 -1.89 11.53 -2.71
C TYR A 65 -3.04 11.52 -1.70
N GLU A 66 -3.70 12.65 -1.53
CA GLU A 66 -4.89 12.75 -0.68
C GLU A 66 -6.11 12.24 -1.43
N VAL A 67 -6.86 11.36 -0.79
CA VAL A 67 -8.02 10.69 -1.39
C VAL A 67 -9.26 11.03 -0.57
N LYS A 68 -10.34 11.44 -1.24
CA LYS A 68 -11.64 11.68 -0.62
C LYS A 68 -12.71 10.81 -1.26
N GLY A 69 -13.27 9.90 -0.46
CA GLY A 69 -14.39 9.05 -0.90
C GLY A 69 -14.02 8.10 -2.05
N ASN A 70 -14.90 7.16 -2.36
CA ASN A 70 -14.87 6.24 -3.50
C ASN A 70 -13.52 5.57 -3.81
N SER A 71 -12.68 5.41 -2.80
CA SER A 71 -11.42 4.69 -2.90
C SER A 71 -11.41 3.55 -1.90
N SER A 72 -10.92 2.40 -2.30
CA SER A 72 -10.94 1.19 -1.48
C SER A 72 -9.66 0.39 -1.66
N PHE A 73 -9.24 -0.25 -0.58
CA PHE A 73 -8.17 -1.24 -0.58
C PHE A 73 -8.76 -2.57 -0.12
N GLU A 74 -8.53 -3.61 -0.89
CA GLU A 74 -9.02 -4.95 -0.63
C GLU A 74 -7.91 -5.97 -0.81
N GLN A 75 -7.91 -7.01 0.03
CA GLN A 75 -6.99 -8.12 -0.08
C GLN A 75 -7.81 -9.42 -0.16
N ALA A 76 -7.73 -10.12 -1.28
CA ALA A 76 -8.33 -11.41 -1.47
C ALA A 76 -7.31 -12.53 -1.22
N ILE A 77 -7.69 -13.53 -0.42
CA ILE A 77 -6.89 -14.72 -0.18
C ILE A 77 -7.26 -15.75 -1.23
N THR A 78 -6.31 -16.12 -2.08
CA THR A 78 -6.49 -17.16 -3.08
C THR A 78 -5.66 -18.38 -2.68
N SER A 79 -6.35 -19.49 -2.43
CA SER A 79 -5.72 -20.74 -2.01
C SER A 79 -6.22 -21.90 -2.84
N SER A 80 -5.30 -22.72 -3.33
CA SER A 80 -5.60 -23.97 -4.05
C SER A 80 -4.99 -25.16 -3.34
N ARG A 81 -5.84 -26.04 -2.84
CA ARG A 81 -5.40 -27.29 -2.20
C ARG A 81 -4.74 -28.24 -3.20
N GLU A 82 -5.25 -28.26 -4.42
CA GLU A 82 -4.74 -29.17 -5.46
C GLU A 82 -3.32 -28.81 -5.91
N ASN A 83 -3.08 -27.49 -6.04
CA ASN A 83 -1.77 -26.96 -6.46
C ASN A 83 -0.84 -26.67 -5.28
N GLY A 84 -1.34 -26.73 -4.03
CA GLY A 84 -0.56 -26.40 -2.84
C GLY A 84 -0.10 -24.94 -2.80
N THR A 85 -0.85 -24.02 -3.39
CA THR A 85 -0.51 -22.60 -3.50
C THR A 85 -1.46 -21.74 -2.68
N THR A 86 -0.90 -20.70 -2.05
CA THR A 86 -1.67 -19.62 -1.40
C THR A 86 -0.97 -18.30 -1.67
N PHE A 87 -1.72 -17.32 -2.13
CA PHE A 87 -1.23 -15.95 -2.33
C PHE A 87 -2.31 -14.93 -1.98
N PHE A 88 -1.88 -13.69 -1.79
CA PHE A 88 -2.73 -12.55 -1.47
C PHE A 88 -2.80 -11.64 -2.69
N ASP A 89 -4.02 -11.47 -3.20
CA ASP A 89 -4.31 -10.55 -4.30
C ASP A 89 -4.78 -9.22 -3.71
N GLN A 90 -3.90 -8.22 -3.79
CA GLN A 90 -4.09 -6.90 -3.20
C GLN A 90 -4.58 -5.96 -4.30
N THR A 91 -5.75 -5.38 -4.13
CA THR A 91 -6.35 -4.46 -5.09
C THR A 91 -6.63 -3.12 -4.45
N LEU A 92 -6.10 -2.06 -5.05
CA LEU A 92 -6.31 -0.69 -4.65
C LEU A 92 -7.04 0.07 -5.76
N ASN A 93 -8.25 0.54 -5.46
CA ASN A 93 -9.04 1.39 -6.34
C ASN A 93 -8.97 2.83 -5.84
N LEU A 94 -8.47 3.72 -6.68
CA LEU A 94 -8.32 5.14 -6.38
C LEU A 94 -9.21 5.99 -7.28
N THR A 95 -9.83 7.00 -6.70
CA THR A 95 -10.51 8.06 -7.42
C THR A 95 -9.90 9.40 -7.03
N LEU A 96 -9.24 10.04 -8.01
CA LEU A 96 -8.62 11.36 -7.86
C LEU A 96 -9.47 12.37 -8.60
N THR A 97 -9.90 13.41 -7.90
CA THR A 97 -10.69 14.50 -8.46
C THR A 97 -9.79 15.59 -9.03
N LYS A 98 -10.29 16.32 -10.01
CA LYS A 98 -9.59 17.40 -10.72
C LYS A 98 -8.48 16.90 -11.65
N LEU A 99 -8.52 17.32 -12.90
CA LEU A 99 -7.48 17.06 -13.88
C LEU A 99 -6.41 18.15 -13.80
N SER A 100 -5.13 17.74 -13.72
CA SER A 100 -3.99 18.65 -13.80
C SER A 100 -2.93 18.13 -14.79
N LYS A 101 -2.07 19.02 -15.28
CA LYS A 101 -0.97 18.65 -16.19
C LYS A 101 0.08 17.82 -15.46
N GLU A 102 0.33 18.18 -14.20
CA GLU A 102 1.28 17.54 -13.30
C GLU A 102 0.83 16.10 -13.00
N ASP A 103 -0.42 15.94 -12.56
CA ASP A 103 -0.98 14.61 -12.25
C ASP A 103 -1.00 13.70 -13.47
N ASN A 104 -1.31 14.24 -14.66
CA ASN A 104 -1.30 13.46 -15.89
C ASN A 104 0.09 12.89 -16.21
N LYS A 105 1.15 13.64 -15.93
CA LYS A 105 2.53 13.19 -16.08
C LYS A 105 2.85 12.09 -15.07
N GLU A 106 2.51 12.29 -13.79
CA GLU A 106 2.79 11.35 -12.72
C GLU A 106 2.02 10.03 -12.91
N ILE A 107 0.74 10.08 -13.29
CA ILE A 107 -0.06 8.89 -13.59
C ILE A 107 0.51 8.11 -14.77
N LYS A 108 1.03 8.80 -15.79
CA LYS A 108 1.75 8.15 -16.88
C LYS A 108 2.98 7.39 -16.36
N LEU A 109 3.76 7.99 -15.46
CA LEU A 109 4.93 7.35 -14.88
C LEU A 109 4.54 6.14 -14.01
N LEU A 110 3.49 6.27 -13.19
CA LEU A 110 2.92 5.17 -12.41
C LEU A 110 2.49 3.99 -13.28
N SER A 111 1.95 4.25 -14.47
CA SER A 111 1.48 3.20 -15.39
C SER A 111 2.61 2.36 -15.98
N TYR A 112 3.85 2.84 -15.97
CA TYR A 112 5.02 2.11 -16.46
C TYR A 112 5.91 1.55 -15.35
N GLY A 113 5.76 2.05 -14.13
CA GLY A 113 6.55 1.65 -12.99
C GLY A 113 5.90 0.53 -12.16
N ARG A 114 6.64 0.03 -11.19
CA ARG A 114 6.16 -0.89 -10.15
C ARG A 114 6.39 -0.28 -8.77
N PRO A 115 5.61 0.74 -8.39
CA PRO A 115 5.77 1.38 -7.09
C PRO A 115 5.34 0.46 -5.96
N HIS A 116 5.93 0.66 -4.78
CA HIS A 116 5.33 0.20 -3.54
C HIS A 116 4.32 1.24 -3.08
N VAL A 117 3.25 0.81 -2.44
CA VAL A 117 2.17 1.72 -2.06
C VAL A 117 1.85 1.58 -0.58
N VAL A 118 1.95 2.67 0.17
CA VAL A 118 1.46 2.73 1.54
C VAL A 118 0.04 3.29 1.54
N VAL A 119 -0.88 2.49 2.04
CA VAL A 119 -2.30 2.84 2.17
C VAL A 119 -2.56 3.25 3.61
N HIS A 120 -3.03 4.47 3.83
CA HIS A 120 -3.34 5.03 5.14
C HIS A 120 -4.85 5.20 5.29
N ASP A 121 -5.43 4.54 6.30
CA ASP A 121 -6.86 4.59 6.58
C ASP A 121 -7.25 5.71 7.57
N TYR A 122 -8.56 5.88 7.81
CA TYR A 122 -9.07 6.84 8.79
C TYR A 122 -8.91 6.39 10.25
N ASN A 123 -8.54 5.14 10.50
CA ASN A 123 -8.34 4.59 11.85
C ASN A 123 -6.89 4.68 12.31
N GLY A 124 -6.02 5.30 11.52
CA GLY A 124 -4.59 5.42 11.82
C GLY A 124 -3.77 4.18 11.48
N ASN A 125 -4.32 3.22 10.73
CA ASN A 125 -3.55 2.10 10.24
C ASN A 125 -2.88 2.46 8.91
N ALA A 126 -1.65 2.00 8.74
CA ALA A 126 -0.94 2.08 7.48
C ALA A 126 -0.50 0.69 7.03
N PHE A 127 -0.72 0.38 5.75
CA PHE A 127 -0.39 -0.92 5.15
C PHE A 127 0.57 -0.72 3.98
N LEU A 128 1.57 -1.56 3.86
CA LEU A 128 2.43 -1.59 2.68
C LEU A 128 1.91 -2.63 1.68
N MET A 129 1.40 -2.16 0.55
CA MET A 129 0.98 -2.96 -0.59
C MET A 129 2.16 -3.18 -1.55
N GLY A 130 2.29 -4.41 -2.08
CA GLY A 130 3.34 -4.74 -3.04
C GLY A 130 4.72 -4.80 -2.40
N THR A 131 4.89 -5.51 -1.27
CA THR A 131 6.10 -5.52 -0.47
C THR A 131 7.31 -6.12 -1.19
N GLU A 132 7.13 -7.19 -1.97
CA GLU A 132 8.22 -7.90 -2.67
C GLU A 132 8.24 -7.62 -4.16
N HIS A 133 7.08 -7.58 -4.81
CA HIS A 133 6.96 -7.50 -6.27
C HIS A 133 6.55 -6.12 -6.77
N GLY A 134 6.15 -5.22 -5.85
CA GLY A 134 5.58 -3.92 -6.21
C GLY A 134 4.14 -4.03 -6.73
N CYS A 135 3.56 -2.89 -7.05
CA CYS A 135 2.19 -2.79 -7.56
C CYS A 135 2.20 -2.44 -9.04
N GLU A 136 1.24 -2.96 -9.78
CA GLU A 136 1.04 -2.62 -11.20
C GLU A 136 -0.30 -1.91 -11.39
N VAL A 137 -0.33 -0.90 -12.24
CA VAL A 137 -1.59 -0.28 -12.68
C VAL A 137 -2.24 -1.19 -13.71
N THR A 138 -3.31 -1.87 -13.33
CA THR A 138 -4.02 -2.82 -14.20
C THR A 138 -5.16 -2.19 -14.99
N GLY A 139 -5.62 -1.01 -14.56
CA GLY A 139 -6.70 -0.29 -15.23
C GLY A 139 -6.86 1.11 -14.70
N GLY A 140 -7.66 1.88 -15.41
CA GLY A 140 -8.00 3.24 -15.01
C GLY A 140 -8.63 4.03 -16.16
N THR A 141 -9.22 5.15 -15.80
CA THR A 141 -9.82 6.08 -16.79
C THR A 141 -9.46 7.52 -16.44
N ILE A 142 -9.31 8.33 -17.47
CA ILE A 142 -9.18 9.79 -17.36
C ILE A 142 -10.47 10.37 -17.93
N VAL A 143 -11.25 11.04 -17.11
CA VAL A 143 -12.59 11.52 -17.49
C VAL A 143 -12.75 13.01 -17.21
N THR A 144 -13.45 13.69 -18.09
CA THR A 144 -13.83 15.10 -17.92
C THR A 144 -15.24 15.28 -17.38
N GLY A 145 -16.03 14.19 -17.35
CA GLY A 145 -17.47 14.24 -17.08
C GLY A 145 -18.29 14.74 -18.29
N GLY A 146 -19.56 14.41 -18.32
CA GLY A 146 -20.53 14.86 -19.33
C GLY A 146 -21.50 15.92 -18.79
N ALA A 147 -21.86 15.83 -17.51
CA ALA A 147 -22.68 16.78 -16.80
C ALA A 147 -21.89 17.51 -15.72
N MET A 148 -22.42 18.63 -15.21
CA MET A 148 -21.72 19.44 -14.18
C MET A 148 -21.47 18.71 -12.87
N GLY A 149 -22.25 17.68 -12.56
CA GLY A 149 -22.09 16.85 -11.35
C GLY A 149 -21.21 15.61 -11.53
N ASP A 150 -20.72 15.34 -12.72
CA ASP A 150 -19.93 14.17 -13.01
C ASP A 150 -18.49 14.31 -12.53
N LEU A 151 -17.81 13.17 -12.34
CA LEU A 151 -16.40 13.15 -12.03
C LEU A 151 -15.59 13.78 -13.16
N SER A 152 -14.76 14.77 -12.82
CA SER A 152 -13.65 15.23 -13.65
C SER A 152 -12.37 14.87 -12.91
N GLY A 153 -11.63 13.87 -13.42
CA GLY A 153 -10.48 13.34 -12.71
C GLY A 153 -9.97 12.01 -13.26
N TYR A 154 -9.38 11.24 -12.38
CA TYR A 154 -8.74 9.96 -12.70
C TYR A 154 -9.34 8.86 -11.82
N THR A 155 -9.58 7.70 -12.42
CA THR A 155 -9.78 6.47 -11.68
C THR A 155 -8.61 5.54 -12.00
N LEU A 156 -8.05 4.91 -10.97
CA LEU A 156 -6.91 4.00 -11.10
C LEU A 156 -7.20 2.73 -10.33
N THR A 157 -6.86 1.59 -10.93
CA THR A 157 -6.85 0.30 -10.24
C THR A 157 -5.42 -0.22 -10.24
N LEU A 158 -4.87 -0.40 -9.06
CA LEU A 158 -3.57 -1.02 -8.85
C LEU A 158 -3.76 -2.42 -8.27
N ASN A 159 -2.94 -3.34 -8.71
CA ASN A 159 -2.94 -4.72 -8.22
C ASN A 159 -1.52 -5.14 -7.85
N ALA A 160 -1.42 -5.96 -6.80
CA ALA A 160 -0.20 -6.64 -6.41
C ALA A 160 -0.52 -8.05 -5.95
N GLN A 161 0.28 -9.02 -6.36
CA GLN A 161 0.16 -10.42 -5.93
C GLN A 161 1.37 -10.79 -5.10
N GLU A 162 1.13 -11.10 -3.83
CA GLU A 162 2.18 -11.35 -2.84
C GLU A 162 1.96 -12.67 -2.09
N GLN A 163 3.04 -13.25 -1.58
CA GLN A 163 2.95 -14.46 -0.75
C GLN A 163 2.48 -14.16 0.68
N ILE A 164 2.58 -12.92 1.11
CA ILE A 164 2.19 -12.43 2.43
C ILE A 164 1.14 -11.32 2.28
N PRO A 165 0.26 -11.14 3.27
CA PRO A 165 -0.66 -10.00 3.26
C PRO A 165 0.10 -8.67 3.35
N ALA A 166 -0.55 -7.58 2.98
CA ALA A 166 0.01 -6.25 3.19
C ALA A 166 0.25 -6.02 4.69
N ASN A 167 1.51 -5.86 5.06
CA ASN A 167 1.91 -5.72 6.45
C ASN A 167 1.64 -4.32 6.96
N PHE A 168 1.32 -4.21 8.25
CA PHE A 168 1.18 -2.94 8.93
C PHE A 168 2.55 -2.26 9.10
N LEU A 169 2.55 -0.93 9.10
CA LEU A 169 3.71 -0.14 9.52
C LEU A 169 3.66 0.05 11.05
N GLU A 170 4.84 -0.02 11.68
CA GLU A 170 4.98 0.17 13.13
C GLU A 170 4.57 1.60 13.52
N GLY A 171 3.82 1.71 14.62
CA GLY A 171 3.49 2.98 15.25
C GLY A 171 2.78 4.00 14.35
N ALA A 172 2.13 3.58 13.28
CA ALA A 172 1.33 4.46 12.45
C ALA A 172 0.23 5.14 13.27
N THR A 173 -0.03 6.41 12.98
CA THR A 173 -1.05 7.22 13.64
C THR A 173 -2.02 7.80 12.63
N GLU A 174 -3.17 8.30 13.09
CA GLU A 174 -4.14 8.99 12.22
C GLU A 174 -3.53 10.23 11.52
N ALA A 175 -2.57 10.90 12.15
CA ALA A 175 -1.92 12.08 11.59
C ALA A 175 -0.78 11.74 10.64
N ASP A 176 0.03 10.73 10.98
CA ASP A 176 1.24 10.35 10.25
C ASP A 176 1.38 8.82 10.17
N PRO A 177 1.35 8.23 8.97
CA PRO A 177 1.50 6.79 8.80
C PRO A 177 2.93 6.28 9.06
N PHE A 178 3.92 7.17 9.11
CA PHE A 178 5.34 6.84 9.28
C PHE A 178 5.89 7.15 10.67
N ALA A 179 5.02 7.55 11.63
CA ALA A 179 5.44 8.07 12.94
C ALA A 179 6.27 7.08 13.77
N GLY A 180 6.08 5.78 13.58
CA GLY A 180 6.78 4.74 14.33
C GLY A 180 7.97 4.12 13.61
N LEU A 181 8.25 4.49 12.36
CA LEU A 181 9.38 3.94 11.62
C LEU A 181 10.71 4.43 12.16
N THR A 182 11.70 3.55 12.17
CA THR A 182 13.08 3.87 12.60
C THR A 182 13.69 4.97 11.73
N THR A 183 13.48 4.90 10.40
CA THR A 183 13.86 5.97 9.47
C THR A 183 12.60 6.64 8.91
N THR A 184 12.40 7.92 9.21
CA THR A 184 11.24 8.66 8.68
C THR A 184 11.42 8.98 7.20
N PRO A 185 10.53 8.52 6.31
CA PRO A 185 10.58 8.86 4.90
C PRO A 185 10.41 10.36 4.62
N THR A 186 11.04 10.84 3.55
CA THR A 186 10.77 12.20 3.07
C THR A 186 9.43 12.21 2.33
N VAL A 187 8.43 12.90 2.88
CA VAL A 187 7.10 13.00 2.24
C VAL A 187 7.06 14.20 1.31
N THR A 188 6.78 13.94 0.04
CA THR A 188 6.56 14.98 -0.98
C THR A 188 5.08 15.07 -1.28
N VAL A 189 4.54 16.28 -1.15
CA VAL A 189 3.13 16.60 -1.47
C VAL A 189 3.11 17.45 -2.74
N GLY A 190 2.25 17.10 -3.69
CA GLY A 190 2.05 17.91 -4.88
C GLY A 190 1.44 19.28 -4.55
N THR A 191 1.88 20.32 -5.24
CA THR A 191 1.26 21.64 -5.18
C THR A 191 0.11 21.69 -6.18
N ASN A 192 -1.09 21.34 -5.76
CA ASN A 192 -2.28 21.54 -6.59
C ASN A 192 -2.62 23.03 -6.59
N SER A 193 -2.25 23.71 -7.65
CA SER A 193 -2.69 25.08 -7.95
C SER A 193 -3.97 25.09 -8.78
#